data_5b1a47153d987f808c24d473e5e5cf3a
#
_entry.id   5b1a47153d987f808c24d473e5e5cf3a
#
_cell.length_a   1.000
_cell.length_b   1.000
_cell.length_c   1.000
_cell.angle_alpha   90.00
_cell.angle_beta   90.00
_cell.angle_gamma   90.00
#
_symmetry.space_group_name_H-M   'P 1'
#
loop_
_entity.id
_entity.type
_entity.pdbx_description
1 polymer ?
#
loop_
_entity_poly.entity_id
_entity_poly.type
_entity_poly.pdbx_seq_one_letter_code
_entity_poly.pdbx_strand_id
1 'polypeptide(L)'
;MPMPTGGEWPPREHAPAYQAYREWHAWYVGEPDLLTEVYTNRRDMPFTPRVRPSQYAGGIFGRAARWLWGTPPRADSRDPRLHIPAPADLARVSADLLFAEPPTLALPKDKQATTDPAAPKPAAASPVEQRLADLSDEIPCLLLEGAEVAAALGGTYLRVTVDRELSPDRAFLTRVDADGALPRYRHGRLIEVTFWTLLEIDGQRHLRLLEHHTPGRIEYGLFDGTDMELGRRIPLSEHRDAEYLAQLVDGDAGQSTGVEQLAVVPWPNIGPQRRWRTVPHQRHLGRSDFDGIEPLFDALDRVWSSWMWDIQAGKGRILVPDVYLESNGSGRGASWDAEKEIYAGLNMLPKPGGENNMITIAQFGIRVQEHRETCDAIWREILRAPRYSEQTFGEQGDGAGPVTATEIGANERVSFTTRDRKAMLARQVIMDAVELLMAVEQAQNLPAGRGVEPLRPDVTFGDSVSPDPLTTAQTAQALKAASAASTRTLVEMVHPNWDQTEIDEEVELIEAEVAATMPPLEDPGAFRADA
;
A
#
# COMPACT_ATOMS: atom_id res chain seq x y z
N MET A 1 -19.73 -20.78 12.87
CA MET A 1 -19.22 -22.14 12.55
C MET A 1 -18.17 -22.44 13.60
N PRO A 2 -18.01 -23.64 14.10
CA PRO A 2 -16.87 -23.92 14.98
C PRO A 2 -15.57 -23.68 14.20
N MET A 3 -14.48 -23.43 14.94
CA MET A 3 -13.12 -23.37 14.37
C MET A 3 -12.88 -24.53 13.39
N PRO A 4 -12.24 -24.33 12.25
CA PRO A 4 -11.87 -25.43 11.36
C PRO A 4 -11.11 -26.52 12.12
N THR A 5 -11.50 -27.80 11.93
CA THR A 5 -10.92 -28.92 12.68
C THR A 5 -10.02 -29.80 11.83
N GLY A 6 -9.85 -29.50 10.54
CA GLY A 6 -9.04 -30.21 9.57
C GLY A 6 -9.57 -30.02 8.15
N GLY A 7 -8.96 -30.69 7.19
CA GLY A 7 -9.33 -30.66 5.77
C GLY A 7 -8.39 -29.83 4.91
N GLU A 8 -8.83 -29.55 3.67
CA GLU A 8 -8.07 -28.78 2.68
C GLU A 8 -7.76 -27.36 3.17
N TRP A 9 -6.54 -26.89 2.92
CA TRP A 9 -6.09 -25.56 3.34
C TRP A 9 -5.51 -24.77 2.17
N PRO A 10 -5.90 -23.49 1.97
CA PRO A 10 -7.06 -22.85 2.60
C PRO A 10 -8.38 -23.49 2.18
N PRO A 11 -9.49 -23.30 2.93
CA PRO A 11 -10.78 -23.87 2.59
C PRO A 11 -11.23 -23.50 1.17
N ARG A 12 -11.82 -24.46 0.43
CA ARG A 12 -12.20 -24.29 -1.00
C ARG A 12 -13.02 -23.04 -1.27
N GLU A 13 -13.86 -22.65 -0.33
CA GLU A 13 -14.68 -21.45 -0.45
C GLU A 13 -13.88 -20.14 -0.51
N HIS A 14 -12.65 -20.13 0.03
CA HIS A 14 -11.72 -19.00 0.01
C HIS A 14 -10.63 -19.14 -1.06
N ALA A 15 -10.47 -20.28 -1.70
CA ALA A 15 -9.39 -20.57 -2.65
C ALA A 15 -9.23 -19.52 -3.76
N PRO A 16 -10.30 -18.98 -4.40
CA PRO A 16 -10.13 -17.94 -5.43
C PRO A 16 -9.54 -16.63 -4.89
N ALA A 17 -9.86 -16.25 -3.64
CA ALA A 17 -9.28 -15.06 -3.02
C ALA A 17 -7.81 -15.29 -2.69
N TYR A 18 -7.48 -16.44 -2.09
CA TYR A 18 -6.10 -16.79 -1.74
C TYR A 18 -5.18 -16.92 -2.95
N GLN A 19 -5.71 -17.41 -4.08
CA GLN A 19 -4.95 -17.40 -5.34
C GLN A 19 -4.59 -15.96 -5.78
N ALA A 20 -5.52 -15.02 -5.66
CA ALA A 20 -5.25 -13.64 -5.98
C ALA A 20 -4.31 -12.98 -4.95
N TYR A 21 -4.48 -13.26 -3.66
CA TYR A 21 -3.58 -12.74 -2.62
C TYR A 21 -2.14 -13.19 -2.83
N ARG A 22 -1.89 -14.47 -3.19
CA ARG A 22 -0.54 -14.95 -3.52
C ARG A 22 0.08 -14.18 -4.69
N GLU A 23 -0.70 -13.91 -5.73
CA GLU A 23 -0.24 -13.13 -6.87
C GLU A 23 0.02 -11.66 -6.51
N TRP A 24 -0.90 -11.02 -5.78
CA TRP A 24 -0.73 -9.63 -5.33
C TRP A 24 0.42 -9.49 -4.33
N HIS A 25 0.58 -10.44 -3.43
CA HIS A 25 1.72 -10.49 -2.51
C HIS A 25 3.06 -10.58 -3.28
N ALA A 26 3.16 -11.44 -4.28
CA ALA A 26 4.36 -11.57 -5.10
C ALA A 26 4.71 -10.25 -5.81
N TRP A 27 3.72 -9.54 -6.35
CA TRP A 27 3.90 -8.23 -6.95
C TRP A 27 4.29 -7.15 -5.94
N TYR A 28 3.69 -7.18 -4.75
CA TYR A 28 3.95 -6.21 -3.70
C TYR A 28 5.36 -6.34 -3.11
N VAL A 29 5.78 -7.57 -2.83
CA VAL A 29 7.12 -7.85 -2.25
C VAL A 29 8.22 -7.72 -3.32
N GLY A 30 7.93 -8.10 -4.57
CA GLY A 30 8.89 -8.03 -5.67
C GLY A 30 10.03 -9.06 -5.59
N GLU A 31 9.89 -10.09 -4.75
CA GLU A 31 10.93 -11.11 -4.59
C GLU A 31 11.07 -11.97 -5.85
N PRO A 32 12.30 -12.16 -6.39
CA PRO A 32 12.51 -12.85 -7.66
C PRO A 32 11.96 -14.27 -7.71
N ASP A 33 11.99 -15.01 -6.61
CA ASP A 33 11.49 -16.40 -6.55
C ASP A 33 9.96 -16.42 -6.65
N LEU A 34 9.25 -15.55 -5.92
CA LEU A 34 7.79 -15.40 -5.98
C LEU A 34 7.33 -14.92 -7.36
N LEU A 35 8.03 -13.93 -7.94
CA LEU A 35 7.72 -13.42 -9.26
C LEU A 35 7.97 -14.46 -10.37
N THR A 36 8.98 -15.31 -10.22
CA THR A 36 9.22 -16.40 -11.17
C THR A 36 8.04 -17.36 -11.25
N GLU A 37 7.38 -17.65 -10.14
CA GLU A 37 6.14 -18.44 -10.13
C GLU A 37 5.01 -17.74 -10.89
N VAL A 38 4.80 -16.45 -10.63
CA VAL A 38 3.79 -15.62 -11.33
C VAL A 38 4.07 -15.58 -12.84
N TYR A 39 5.31 -15.30 -13.25
CA TYR A 39 5.69 -15.26 -14.67
C TYR A 39 5.52 -16.61 -15.35
N THR A 40 5.80 -17.70 -14.65
CA THR A 40 5.65 -19.05 -15.18
C THR A 40 4.18 -19.40 -15.43
N ASN A 41 3.31 -19.08 -14.48
CA ASN A 41 1.87 -19.28 -14.59
C ASN A 41 1.24 -18.46 -15.71
N ARG A 42 1.86 -17.33 -16.11
CA ARG A 42 1.40 -16.45 -17.20
C ARG A 42 2.01 -16.79 -18.56
N ARG A 43 2.96 -17.73 -18.67
CA ARG A 43 3.60 -18.11 -19.94
C ARG A 43 2.63 -18.63 -21.00
N ASP A 44 1.47 -19.10 -20.61
CA ASP A 44 0.41 -19.57 -21.54
C ASP A 44 -0.46 -18.45 -22.13
N MET A 45 -0.18 -17.18 -21.82
CA MET A 45 -0.86 -16.04 -22.42
C MET A 45 -0.53 -15.92 -23.92
N PRO A 46 -1.51 -15.53 -24.79
CA PRO A 46 -1.38 -15.59 -26.26
C PRO A 46 -0.27 -14.70 -26.84
N PHE A 47 0.29 -13.78 -26.07
CA PHE A 47 1.37 -12.86 -26.50
C PHE A 47 2.78 -13.32 -26.08
N THR A 48 2.93 -14.42 -25.35
CA THR A 48 4.25 -14.98 -25.07
C THR A 48 4.76 -15.71 -26.31
N PRO A 49 5.92 -15.32 -26.89
CA PRO A 49 6.51 -16.08 -27.98
C PRO A 49 6.83 -17.49 -27.47
N ARG A 50 6.10 -18.48 -27.98
CA ARG A 50 6.41 -19.89 -27.68
C ARG A 50 7.76 -20.21 -28.32
N VAL A 51 8.82 -20.17 -27.54
CA VAL A 51 10.12 -20.70 -27.94
C VAL A 51 9.95 -22.21 -28.12
N ARG A 52 9.96 -22.65 -29.38
CA ARG A 52 9.91 -24.09 -29.69
C ARG A 52 11.29 -24.70 -29.33
N PRO A 53 11.37 -25.58 -28.33
CA PRO A 53 12.65 -26.19 -27.92
C PRO A 53 13.34 -26.90 -29.09
N SER A 54 12.57 -27.38 -30.08
CA SER A 54 13.08 -28.04 -31.28
C SER A 54 13.95 -27.16 -32.18
N GLN A 55 13.80 -25.82 -32.14
CA GLN A 55 14.66 -24.91 -32.91
C GLN A 55 16.09 -24.82 -32.39
N TYR A 56 16.31 -25.21 -31.14
CA TYR A 56 17.61 -25.20 -30.48
C TYR A 56 18.21 -26.59 -30.26
N ALA A 57 17.48 -27.62 -30.67
CA ALA A 57 17.94 -29.01 -30.56
C ALA A 57 19.00 -29.30 -31.63
N GLY A 58 20.18 -29.72 -31.20
CA GLY A 58 21.32 -30.28 -31.87
C GLY A 58 21.61 -29.97 -33.35
N GLY A 59 22.83 -30.20 -33.79
CA GLY A 59 23.27 -29.99 -35.18
C GLY A 59 23.70 -28.57 -35.55
N ILE A 60 24.03 -28.35 -36.82
CA ILE A 60 24.55 -27.08 -37.36
C ILE A 60 23.49 -25.97 -37.25
N PHE A 61 22.22 -26.28 -37.46
CA PHE A 61 21.11 -25.34 -37.34
C PHE A 61 20.86 -24.90 -35.87
N GLY A 62 20.99 -25.81 -34.93
CA GLY A 62 20.85 -25.45 -33.51
C GLY A 62 22.03 -24.62 -32.98
N ARG A 63 23.25 -24.78 -33.55
CA ARG A 63 24.39 -23.90 -33.25
C ARG A 63 24.20 -22.50 -33.86
N ALA A 64 23.74 -22.42 -35.10
CA ALA A 64 23.44 -21.16 -35.76
C ALA A 64 22.33 -20.40 -35.03
N ALA A 65 21.26 -21.10 -34.64
CA ALA A 65 20.18 -20.51 -33.86
C ALA A 65 20.64 -20.02 -32.49
N ARG A 66 21.45 -20.78 -31.76
CA ARG A 66 22.06 -20.35 -30.48
C ARG A 66 23.02 -19.20 -30.64
N TRP A 67 23.73 -19.15 -31.76
CA TRP A 67 24.66 -18.07 -32.05
C TRP A 67 23.94 -16.75 -32.42
N LEU A 68 22.85 -16.85 -33.21
CA LEU A 68 22.07 -15.69 -33.69
C LEU A 68 21.06 -15.19 -32.64
N TRP A 69 20.41 -16.11 -31.94
CA TRP A 69 19.26 -15.81 -31.06
C TRP A 69 19.59 -15.97 -29.59
N GLY A 70 20.81 -16.39 -29.25
CA GLY A 70 21.23 -16.71 -27.88
C GLY A 70 20.80 -18.10 -27.43
N THR A 71 21.27 -18.51 -26.24
CA THR A 71 20.85 -19.78 -25.63
C THR A 71 19.45 -19.59 -25.03
N PRO A 72 18.46 -20.44 -25.35
CA PRO A 72 17.17 -20.34 -24.69
C PRO A 72 17.35 -20.52 -23.19
N PRO A 73 16.63 -19.77 -22.35
CA PRO A 73 16.66 -19.99 -20.91
C PRO A 73 16.31 -21.46 -20.63
N ARG A 74 17.06 -22.10 -19.74
CA ARG A 74 16.77 -23.46 -19.28
C ARG A 74 15.42 -23.43 -18.54
N ALA A 75 14.65 -24.52 -18.66
CA ALA A 75 13.37 -24.64 -17.96
C ALA A 75 13.49 -24.45 -16.44
N ASP A 76 14.67 -24.74 -15.86
CA ASP A 76 14.99 -24.60 -14.43
C ASP A 76 15.73 -23.28 -14.10
N SER A 77 15.94 -22.39 -15.06
CA SER A 77 16.57 -21.11 -14.76
C SER A 77 15.51 -20.13 -14.28
N ARG A 78 15.81 -19.41 -13.18
CA ARG A 78 15.05 -18.23 -12.76
C ARG A 78 14.81 -17.34 -13.97
N ASP A 79 13.60 -16.82 -14.12
CA ASP A 79 13.30 -15.86 -15.19
C ASP A 79 14.17 -14.61 -14.91
N PRO A 80 15.13 -14.27 -15.78
CA PRO A 80 16.07 -13.18 -15.53
C PRO A 80 15.44 -11.79 -15.74
N ARG A 81 14.11 -11.68 -15.65
CA ARG A 81 13.45 -10.39 -15.80
C ARG A 81 13.84 -9.46 -14.67
N LEU A 82 14.08 -8.22 -15.03
CA LEU A 82 14.25 -7.14 -14.09
C LEU A 82 12.87 -6.68 -13.63
N HIS A 83 12.63 -6.74 -12.33
CA HIS A 83 11.40 -6.23 -11.74
C HIS A 83 11.52 -4.75 -11.41
N ILE A 84 10.47 -3.98 -11.76
CA ILE A 84 10.31 -2.58 -11.36
C ILE A 84 9.33 -2.57 -10.18
N PRO A 85 9.66 -1.92 -9.04
CA PRO A 85 8.81 -1.92 -7.83
C PRO A 85 7.55 -1.05 -7.97
N ALA A 86 7.03 -0.88 -9.18
CA ALA A 86 5.82 -0.11 -9.46
C ALA A 86 4.60 -0.53 -8.63
N PRO A 87 4.35 -1.84 -8.36
CA PRO A 87 3.25 -2.25 -7.48
C PRO A 87 3.44 -1.78 -6.04
N ALA A 88 4.65 -1.90 -5.48
CA ALA A 88 4.95 -1.44 -4.13
C ALA A 88 4.79 0.08 -4.00
N ASP A 89 5.29 0.83 -5.00
CA ASP A 89 5.14 2.28 -5.04
C ASP A 89 3.67 2.70 -5.13
N LEU A 90 2.85 1.98 -5.90
CA LEU A 90 1.41 2.23 -6.00
C LEU A 90 0.71 2.05 -4.64
N ALA A 91 1.04 0.98 -3.91
CA ALA A 91 0.46 0.70 -2.59
C ALA A 91 0.88 1.75 -1.56
N ARG A 92 2.17 2.12 -1.52
CA ARG A 92 2.72 3.14 -0.64
C ARG A 92 2.09 4.51 -0.87
N VAL A 93 2.06 5.00 -2.11
CA VAL A 93 1.45 6.30 -2.45
C VAL A 93 -0.03 6.33 -2.09
N SER A 94 -0.74 5.19 -2.25
CA SER A 94 -2.12 5.05 -1.80
C SER A 94 -2.29 5.28 -0.29
N ALA A 95 -1.37 4.75 0.52
CA ALA A 95 -1.37 4.91 1.98
C ALA A 95 -0.98 6.32 2.39
N ASP A 96 0.06 6.88 1.76
CA ASP A 96 0.54 8.24 2.03
C ASP A 96 -0.55 9.29 1.76
N LEU A 97 -1.31 9.15 0.68
CA LEU A 97 -2.45 10.02 0.41
C LEU A 97 -3.52 10.03 1.52
N LEU A 98 -3.61 8.96 2.31
CA LEU A 98 -4.59 8.83 3.39
C LEU A 98 -4.04 9.27 4.74
N PHE A 99 -2.79 8.89 5.04
CA PHE A 99 -2.25 8.90 6.40
C PHE A 99 -0.85 9.51 6.51
N ALA A 100 -0.34 10.22 5.48
CA ALA A 100 0.88 11.03 5.65
C ALA A 100 0.71 12.06 6.77
N GLU A 101 -0.52 12.55 6.95
CA GLU A 101 -0.92 13.32 8.12
C GLU A 101 -1.82 12.46 9.01
N PRO A 102 -1.51 12.33 10.31
CA PRO A 102 -2.33 11.56 11.25
C PRO A 102 -3.78 12.07 11.31
N PRO A 103 -4.78 11.18 11.34
CA PRO A 103 -6.17 11.61 11.53
C PRO A 103 -6.39 12.11 12.96
N THR A 104 -7.14 13.18 13.11
CA THR A 104 -7.52 13.72 14.41
C THR A 104 -8.78 13.03 14.93
N LEU A 105 -8.74 12.58 16.19
CA LEU A 105 -9.87 11.99 16.90
C LEU A 105 -10.45 13.01 17.88
N ALA A 106 -11.72 13.34 17.75
CA ALA A 106 -12.40 14.31 18.61
C ALA A 106 -13.71 13.74 19.17
N LEU A 107 -14.22 14.37 20.22
CA LEU A 107 -15.58 14.07 20.71
C LEU A 107 -16.61 14.43 19.63
N PRO A 108 -17.67 13.62 19.46
CA PRO A 108 -18.79 13.96 18.60
C PRO A 108 -19.41 15.32 18.96
N LYS A 109 -19.80 16.10 17.96
CA LYS A 109 -20.32 17.49 18.15
C LYS A 109 -21.55 17.57 19.05
N ASP A 110 -22.36 16.53 19.12
CA ASP A 110 -23.51 16.41 20.00
C ASP A 110 -23.15 16.15 21.48
N LYS A 111 -21.95 15.61 21.74
CA LYS A 111 -21.37 15.41 23.07
C LYS A 111 -20.38 16.52 23.48
N GLN A 112 -19.97 17.37 22.55
CA GLN A 112 -19.27 18.61 22.89
C GLN A 112 -20.25 19.47 23.68
N ALA A 113 -19.95 19.74 24.95
CA ALA A 113 -20.77 20.62 25.76
C ALA A 113 -21.06 21.89 24.94
N THR A 114 -22.35 22.27 24.83
CA THR A 114 -22.73 23.60 24.36
C THR A 114 -22.09 24.56 25.34
N THR A 115 -20.89 25.00 25.01
CA THR A 115 -20.12 25.89 25.87
C THR A 115 -20.85 27.21 25.81
N ASP A 116 -21.61 27.48 26.87
CA ASP A 116 -22.04 28.85 27.16
C ASP A 116 -20.72 29.68 27.20
N PRO A 117 -20.54 30.67 26.34
CA PRO A 117 -19.32 31.48 26.30
C PRO A 117 -18.96 32.12 27.65
N ALA A 118 -19.91 32.11 28.60
CA ALA A 118 -19.78 32.64 29.96
C ALA A 118 -19.40 31.57 31.01
N ALA A 119 -19.35 30.26 30.66
CA ALA A 119 -19.01 29.22 31.61
C ALA A 119 -17.48 29.08 31.74
N PRO A 120 -16.91 28.98 32.98
CA PRO A 120 -15.49 28.74 33.13
C PRO A 120 -15.10 27.40 32.45
N LYS A 121 -14.10 27.44 31.57
CA LYS A 121 -13.53 26.23 30.95
C LYS A 121 -13.27 25.17 32.02
N PRO A 122 -13.66 23.88 31.83
CA PRO A 122 -13.33 22.83 32.78
C PRO A 122 -11.80 22.73 32.90
N ALA A 123 -11.29 22.73 34.12
CA ALA A 123 -9.85 22.80 34.43
C ALA A 123 -9.05 21.54 34.04
N ALA A 124 -9.71 20.46 33.57
CA ALA A 124 -9.07 19.22 33.14
C ALA A 124 -9.89 18.55 32.02
N ALA A 125 -9.19 17.94 31.07
CA ALA A 125 -9.80 17.11 30.03
C ALA A 125 -10.55 15.93 30.67
N SER A 126 -11.70 15.54 30.08
CA SER A 126 -12.44 14.35 30.53
C SER A 126 -11.61 13.07 30.29
N PRO A 127 -11.86 11.97 31.04
CA PRO A 127 -11.18 10.70 30.80
C PRO A 127 -11.30 10.21 29.34
N VAL A 128 -12.43 10.51 28.70
CA VAL A 128 -12.65 10.14 27.29
C VAL A 128 -11.78 10.98 26.35
N GLU A 129 -11.67 12.29 26.58
CA GLU A 129 -10.78 13.16 25.79
C GLU A 129 -9.32 12.76 25.93
N GLN A 130 -8.88 12.43 27.15
CA GLN A 130 -7.53 11.91 27.38
C GLN A 130 -7.30 10.60 26.60
N ARG A 131 -8.27 9.66 26.65
CA ARG A 131 -8.13 8.40 25.92
C ARG A 131 -8.11 8.59 24.40
N LEU A 132 -8.89 9.54 23.87
CA LEU A 132 -8.85 9.89 22.45
C LEU A 132 -7.51 10.50 22.05
N ALA A 133 -6.93 11.35 22.91
CA ALA A 133 -5.61 11.92 22.68
C ALA A 133 -4.53 10.81 22.67
N ASP A 134 -4.53 9.90 23.65
CA ASP A 134 -3.62 8.76 23.67
C ASP A 134 -3.74 7.92 22.40
N LEU A 135 -4.97 7.64 21.94
CA LEU A 135 -5.20 6.88 20.70
C LEU A 135 -4.72 7.62 19.46
N SER A 136 -4.83 8.95 19.42
CA SER A 136 -4.32 9.77 18.32
C SER A 136 -2.80 9.65 18.17
N ASP A 137 -2.08 9.35 19.24
CA ASP A 137 -0.63 9.10 19.22
C ASP A 137 -0.29 7.62 18.95
N GLU A 138 -1.15 6.68 19.39
CA GLU A 138 -0.87 5.24 19.33
C GLU A 138 -1.13 4.62 17.95
N ILE A 139 -2.18 5.05 17.23
CA ILE A 139 -2.68 4.33 16.05
C ILE A 139 -2.16 4.82 14.67
N PRO A 140 -1.53 5.99 14.50
CA PRO A 140 -1.20 6.50 13.16
C PRO A 140 -0.32 5.56 12.33
N CYS A 141 0.75 5.01 12.94
CA CYS A 141 1.64 4.07 12.23
C CYS A 141 0.89 2.81 11.80
N LEU A 142 0.04 2.26 12.68
CA LEU A 142 -0.79 1.09 12.36
C LEU A 142 -1.75 1.36 11.21
N LEU A 143 -2.32 2.57 11.15
CA LEU A 143 -3.24 2.98 10.09
C LEU A 143 -2.50 3.15 8.75
N LEU A 144 -1.33 3.79 8.75
CA LEU A 144 -0.51 3.96 7.56
C LEU A 144 -0.10 2.61 6.96
N GLU A 145 0.50 1.74 7.77
CA GLU A 145 0.88 0.40 7.36
C GLU A 145 -0.32 -0.43 6.90
N GLY A 146 -1.45 -0.33 7.62
CA GLY A 146 -2.69 -1.02 7.27
C GLY A 146 -3.25 -0.57 5.93
N ALA A 147 -3.17 0.72 5.61
CA ALA A 147 -3.62 1.27 4.32
C ALA A 147 -2.76 0.79 3.16
N GLU A 148 -1.43 0.69 3.35
CA GLU A 148 -0.51 0.19 2.32
C GLU A 148 -0.81 -1.27 1.97
N VAL A 149 -0.90 -2.13 2.98
CA VAL A 149 -1.24 -3.54 2.76
C VAL A 149 -2.66 -3.70 2.23
N ALA A 150 -3.61 -2.88 2.70
CA ALA A 150 -4.97 -2.88 2.16
C ALA A 150 -5.01 -2.50 0.68
N ALA A 151 -4.18 -1.55 0.23
CA ALA A 151 -4.05 -1.20 -1.18
C ALA A 151 -3.53 -2.38 -2.01
N ALA A 152 -2.53 -3.10 -1.51
CA ALA A 152 -1.97 -4.27 -2.18
C ALA A 152 -2.92 -5.47 -2.17
N LEU A 153 -3.43 -5.88 -1.00
CA LEU A 153 -4.21 -7.11 -0.82
C LEU A 153 -5.73 -6.92 -0.86
N GLY A 154 -6.20 -5.67 -0.99
CA GLY A 154 -7.61 -5.34 -1.06
C GLY A 154 -8.27 -5.06 0.29
N GLY A 155 -7.61 -5.30 1.40
CA GLY A 155 -8.10 -4.98 2.73
C GLY A 155 -7.24 -5.57 3.83
N THR A 156 -7.53 -5.15 5.06
CA THR A 156 -6.94 -5.67 6.31
C THR A 156 -8.02 -5.79 7.37
N TYR A 157 -7.67 -6.25 8.54
CA TYR A 157 -8.54 -6.34 9.71
C TYR A 157 -7.87 -5.68 10.89
N LEU A 158 -8.60 -4.83 11.61
CA LEU A 158 -8.17 -4.32 12.90
C LEU A 158 -8.77 -5.19 14.00
N ARG A 159 -7.93 -5.74 14.84
CA ARG A 159 -8.27 -6.62 15.94
C ARG A 159 -7.97 -5.92 17.26
N VAL A 160 -8.93 -5.91 18.18
CA VAL A 160 -8.70 -5.46 19.56
C VAL A 160 -8.04 -6.60 20.34
N THR A 161 -6.86 -6.35 20.85
CA THR A 161 -6.05 -7.30 21.60
C THR A 161 -5.96 -6.86 23.06
N VAL A 162 -6.16 -7.81 23.97
CA VAL A 162 -5.92 -7.65 25.40
C VAL A 162 -4.83 -8.64 25.79
N ASP A 163 -3.67 -8.13 26.08
CA ASP A 163 -2.54 -8.89 26.60
C ASP A 163 -1.97 -8.18 27.82
N ARG A 164 -2.23 -8.74 29.01
CA ARG A 164 -1.86 -8.12 30.28
C ARG A 164 -0.39 -8.22 30.61
N GLU A 165 0.36 -9.07 29.91
CA GLU A 165 1.82 -9.16 30.06
C GLU A 165 2.51 -8.04 29.27
N LEU A 166 2.01 -7.76 28.07
CA LEU A 166 2.55 -6.69 27.21
C LEU A 166 2.01 -5.32 27.60
N SER A 167 0.71 -5.23 27.90
CA SER A 167 0.02 -3.98 28.22
C SER A 167 -0.98 -4.22 29.36
N PRO A 168 -0.55 -4.07 30.64
CA PRO A 168 -1.40 -4.36 31.80
C PRO A 168 -2.55 -3.37 31.96
N ASP A 169 -2.41 -2.15 31.42
CA ASP A 169 -3.30 -1.04 31.71
C ASP A 169 -4.36 -0.78 30.63
N ARG A 170 -4.12 -1.23 29.40
CA ARG A 170 -4.97 -0.90 28.23
C ARG A 170 -5.00 -2.03 27.19
N ALA A 171 -6.08 -2.05 26.41
CA ALA A 171 -6.14 -2.81 25.19
C ALA A 171 -5.45 -2.02 24.05
N PHE A 172 -5.08 -2.70 22.99
CA PHE A 172 -4.47 -2.10 21.82
C PHE A 172 -4.98 -2.72 20.53
N LEU A 173 -4.89 -1.95 19.44
CA LEU A 173 -5.24 -2.43 18.11
C LEU A 173 -4.04 -3.16 17.48
N THR A 174 -4.33 -4.25 16.82
CA THR A 174 -3.38 -4.97 15.97
C THR A 174 -3.98 -5.19 14.59
N ARG A 175 -3.10 -5.25 13.59
CA ARG A 175 -3.48 -5.51 12.20
C ARG A 175 -3.34 -6.99 11.87
N VAL A 176 -4.27 -7.51 11.07
CA VAL A 176 -4.16 -8.82 10.41
C VAL A 176 -4.44 -8.62 8.93
N ASP A 177 -3.56 -9.11 8.09
CA ASP A 177 -3.64 -8.93 6.64
C ASP A 177 -4.67 -9.87 6.02
N ALA A 178 -5.17 -9.51 4.83
CA ALA A 178 -6.28 -10.24 4.20
C ALA A 178 -5.94 -11.71 3.89
N ASP A 179 -4.69 -12.00 3.59
CA ASP A 179 -4.18 -13.35 3.31
C ASP A 179 -4.02 -14.22 4.58
N GLY A 180 -4.00 -13.60 5.76
CA GLY A 180 -4.07 -14.26 7.07
C GLY A 180 -5.49 -14.43 7.62
N ALA A 181 -6.55 -14.17 6.83
CA ALA A 181 -7.92 -14.11 7.33
C ALA A 181 -8.90 -14.95 6.51
N LEU A 182 -9.78 -15.66 7.20
CA LEU A 182 -10.91 -16.40 6.66
C LEU A 182 -12.22 -15.79 7.20
N PRO A 183 -12.71 -14.69 6.59
CA PRO A 183 -13.90 -13.99 7.08
C PRO A 183 -15.18 -14.66 6.62
N ARG A 184 -16.22 -14.53 7.43
CA ARG A 184 -17.57 -14.93 7.10
C ARG A 184 -18.53 -13.75 7.22
N TYR A 185 -19.25 -13.49 6.14
CA TYR A 185 -20.20 -12.39 6.05
C TYR A 185 -21.65 -12.88 6.00
N ARG A 186 -22.55 -12.13 6.64
CA ARG A 186 -24.00 -12.31 6.51
C ARG A 186 -24.63 -10.94 6.31
N HIS A 187 -25.42 -10.78 5.25
CA HIS A 187 -26.04 -9.50 4.87
C HIS A 187 -25.03 -8.33 4.78
N GLY A 188 -23.77 -8.61 4.37
CA GLY A 188 -22.71 -7.61 4.23
C GLY A 188 -21.99 -7.25 5.53
N ARG A 189 -22.34 -7.88 6.66
CA ARG A 189 -21.66 -7.68 7.94
C ARG A 189 -20.79 -8.87 8.28
N LEU A 190 -19.59 -8.60 8.78
CA LEU A 190 -18.71 -9.64 9.31
C LEU A 190 -19.34 -10.22 10.57
N ILE A 191 -19.53 -11.54 10.59
CA ILE A 191 -20.14 -12.25 11.73
C ILE A 191 -19.13 -13.09 12.50
N GLU A 192 -18.10 -13.57 11.83
CA GLU A 192 -16.99 -14.31 12.41
C GLU A 192 -15.79 -14.22 11.48
N VAL A 193 -14.59 -14.39 12.01
CA VAL A 193 -13.37 -14.49 11.23
C VAL A 193 -12.39 -15.42 11.91
N THR A 194 -11.69 -16.23 11.12
CA THR A 194 -10.55 -17.03 11.60
C THR A 194 -9.28 -16.42 11.06
N PHE A 195 -8.42 -15.94 11.92
CA PHE A 195 -7.07 -15.55 11.58
C PHE A 195 -6.14 -16.75 11.68
N TRP A 196 -5.08 -16.75 10.89
CA TRP A 196 -4.09 -17.81 10.94
C TRP A 196 -2.69 -17.25 10.70
N THR A 197 -1.75 -17.87 11.37
CA THR A 197 -0.32 -17.54 11.26
C THR A 197 0.46 -18.85 11.08
N LEU A 198 1.38 -18.85 10.15
CA LEU A 198 2.31 -19.93 9.95
C LEU A 198 3.47 -19.72 10.93
N LEU A 199 3.62 -20.62 11.91
CA LEU A 199 4.66 -20.52 12.93
C LEU A 199 5.97 -21.20 12.51
N GLU A 200 5.86 -22.37 11.85
CA GLU A 200 7.03 -23.18 11.49
C GLU A 200 6.79 -23.96 10.20
N ILE A 201 7.84 -24.07 9.39
CA ILE A 201 7.92 -24.98 8.24
C ILE A 201 9.11 -25.90 8.44
N ASP A 202 8.84 -27.20 8.60
CA ASP A 202 9.88 -28.23 8.63
C ASP A 202 9.60 -29.26 7.52
N GLY A 203 10.28 -29.10 6.40
CA GLY A 203 10.05 -29.89 5.19
C GLY A 203 8.62 -29.77 4.67
N GLN A 204 7.82 -30.83 4.81
CA GLN A 204 6.40 -30.81 4.43
C GLN A 204 5.47 -30.49 5.59
N ARG A 205 6.00 -30.38 6.79
CA ARG A 205 5.23 -30.06 7.98
C ARG A 205 5.04 -28.55 8.10
N HIS A 206 3.78 -28.12 8.19
CA HIS A 206 3.41 -26.73 8.38
C HIS A 206 2.63 -26.58 9.69
N LEU A 207 3.21 -25.87 10.64
CA LEU A 207 2.58 -25.58 11.91
C LEU A 207 1.83 -24.25 11.85
N ARG A 208 0.49 -24.29 12.01
CA ARG A 208 -0.37 -23.12 11.91
C ARG A 208 -1.09 -22.86 13.22
N LEU A 209 -1.02 -21.61 13.68
CA LEU A 209 -1.84 -21.11 14.76
C LEU A 209 -3.11 -20.49 14.15
N LEU A 210 -4.27 -20.94 14.58
CA LEU A 210 -5.56 -20.38 14.23
C LEU A 210 -6.14 -19.65 15.42
N GLU A 211 -6.71 -18.48 15.16
CA GLU A 211 -7.41 -17.63 16.10
C GLU A 211 -8.80 -17.34 15.55
N HIS A 212 -9.82 -17.95 16.13
CA HIS A 212 -11.19 -17.87 15.65
C HIS A 212 -12.01 -16.92 16.49
N HIS A 213 -12.39 -15.79 15.91
CA HIS A 213 -13.18 -14.74 16.51
C HIS A 213 -14.66 -14.93 16.22
N THR A 214 -15.45 -15.00 17.27
CA THR A 214 -16.90 -14.97 17.27
C THR A 214 -17.40 -13.86 18.21
N PRO A 215 -18.66 -13.44 18.12
CA PRO A 215 -19.19 -12.47 19.08
C PRO A 215 -18.97 -12.93 20.53
N GLY A 216 -18.28 -12.10 21.30
CA GLY A 216 -17.97 -12.34 22.71
C GLY A 216 -16.81 -13.29 23.01
N ARG A 217 -16.20 -13.92 22.01
CA ARG A 217 -15.27 -15.01 22.25
C ARG A 217 -14.18 -15.16 21.19
N ILE A 218 -13.00 -15.57 21.65
CA ILE A 218 -11.85 -15.93 20.80
C ILE A 218 -11.45 -17.37 21.15
N GLU A 219 -11.32 -18.23 20.15
CA GLU A 219 -10.84 -19.60 20.29
C GLU A 219 -9.50 -19.75 19.60
N TYR A 220 -8.55 -20.41 20.25
CA TYR A 220 -7.21 -20.67 19.71
C TYR A 220 -7.03 -22.15 19.38
N GLY A 221 -6.28 -22.45 18.32
CA GLY A 221 -5.93 -23.81 17.95
C GLY A 221 -4.63 -23.87 17.20
N LEU A 222 -3.75 -24.78 17.63
CA LEU A 222 -2.50 -25.09 16.94
C LEU A 222 -2.72 -26.34 16.08
N PHE A 223 -2.30 -26.26 14.82
CA PHE A 223 -2.52 -27.33 13.84
C PHE A 223 -1.22 -27.76 13.19
N ASP A 224 -1.03 -29.06 13.11
CA ASP A 224 0.07 -29.74 12.46
C ASP A 224 -0.40 -30.37 11.15
N GLY A 225 -0.06 -29.76 10.03
CA GLY A 225 -0.52 -30.13 8.70
C GLY A 225 0.54 -30.00 7.62
N THR A 226 0.09 -29.81 6.39
CA THR A 226 0.94 -29.62 5.21
C THR A 226 0.59 -28.30 4.52
N ASP A 227 1.25 -27.95 3.42
CA ASP A 227 0.89 -26.76 2.65
C ASP A 227 -0.59 -26.77 2.20
N MET A 228 -1.12 -27.94 1.83
CA MET A 228 -2.47 -28.11 1.27
C MET A 228 -3.51 -28.63 2.26
N GLU A 229 -3.12 -28.98 3.46
CA GLU A 229 -4.00 -29.53 4.47
C GLU A 229 -3.76 -28.89 5.84
N LEU A 230 -4.85 -28.52 6.52
CA LEU A 230 -4.77 -28.00 7.88
C LEU A 230 -4.17 -29.02 8.87
N GLY A 231 -4.47 -30.30 8.64
CA GLY A 231 -3.97 -31.38 9.47
C GLY A 231 -4.73 -31.54 10.79
N ARG A 232 -4.03 -31.97 11.83
CA ARG A 232 -4.62 -32.26 13.15
C ARG A 232 -4.35 -31.14 14.14
N ARG A 233 -5.31 -30.94 15.04
CA ARG A 233 -5.13 -30.03 16.18
C ARG A 233 -4.17 -30.67 17.19
N ILE A 234 -3.21 -29.90 17.68
CA ILE A 234 -2.25 -30.26 18.73
C ILE A 234 -2.34 -29.27 19.89
N PRO A 235 -1.82 -29.60 21.08
CA PRO A 235 -1.80 -28.69 22.21
C PRO A 235 -1.02 -27.41 21.91
N LEU A 236 -1.50 -26.25 22.40
CA LEU A 236 -0.82 -24.97 22.25
C LEU A 236 0.58 -24.96 22.87
N SER A 237 0.78 -25.76 23.93
CA SER A 237 2.07 -25.91 24.62
C SER A 237 3.17 -26.62 23.80
N GLU A 238 2.84 -27.18 22.64
CA GLU A 238 3.83 -27.82 21.76
C GLU A 238 4.67 -26.82 20.96
N HIS A 239 4.29 -25.55 20.94
CA HIS A 239 5.09 -24.52 20.27
C HIS A 239 5.26 -23.30 21.16
N ARG A 240 6.50 -22.80 21.26
CA ARG A 240 6.88 -21.66 22.12
C ARG A 240 6.02 -20.43 21.90
N ASP A 241 5.76 -20.08 20.64
CA ASP A 241 5.00 -18.88 20.28
C ASP A 241 3.49 -19.03 20.45
N ALA A 242 3.01 -20.23 20.82
CA ALA A 242 1.60 -20.50 21.13
C ALA A 242 1.37 -20.83 22.61
N GLU A 243 2.43 -21.13 23.37
CA GLU A 243 2.35 -21.59 24.76
C GLU A 243 1.64 -20.57 25.67
N TYR A 244 1.93 -19.27 25.51
CA TYR A 244 1.31 -18.21 26.31
C TYR A 244 -0.20 -18.17 26.14
N LEU A 245 -0.73 -18.54 24.97
CA LEU A 245 -2.17 -18.59 24.72
C LEU A 245 -2.88 -19.68 25.53
N ALA A 246 -2.15 -20.75 25.91
CA ALA A 246 -2.70 -21.81 26.73
C ALA A 246 -3.14 -21.31 28.13
N GLN A 247 -2.53 -20.22 28.62
CA GLN A 247 -2.88 -19.60 29.91
C GLN A 247 -4.12 -18.69 29.78
N LEU A 248 -4.41 -18.19 28.57
CA LEU A 248 -5.54 -17.30 28.32
C LEU A 248 -6.87 -18.07 28.06
N VAL A 249 -6.76 -19.39 27.83
CA VAL A 249 -7.90 -20.24 27.48
C VAL A 249 -8.49 -20.88 28.73
N ASP A 250 -9.75 -20.60 28.99
CA ASP A 250 -10.52 -21.23 30.07
C ASP A 250 -11.02 -22.61 29.62
N GLY A 251 -10.18 -23.64 29.71
CA GLY A 251 -10.46 -25.01 29.22
C GLY A 251 -10.70 -25.04 27.71
N ASP A 252 -11.75 -25.74 27.26
CA ASP A 252 -12.18 -25.72 25.84
C ASP A 252 -12.98 -24.45 25.48
N ALA A 253 -13.18 -23.54 26.44
CA ALA A 253 -14.09 -22.42 26.28
C ALA A 253 -13.53 -21.23 25.50
N GLY A 254 -12.19 -21.12 25.33
CA GLY A 254 -11.56 -19.97 24.71
C GLY A 254 -11.52 -18.73 25.62
N GLN A 255 -11.07 -17.61 25.09
CA GLN A 255 -10.96 -16.34 25.80
C GLN A 255 -12.24 -15.51 25.61
N SER A 256 -12.82 -14.98 26.69
CA SER A 256 -13.92 -14.02 26.60
C SER A 256 -13.40 -12.62 26.26
N THR A 257 -14.06 -11.94 25.31
CA THR A 257 -13.76 -10.53 25.00
C THR A 257 -14.43 -9.56 25.96
N GLY A 258 -15.46 -10.02 26.70
CA GLY A 258 -16.27 -9.19 27.59
C GLY A 258 -17.34 -8.36 26.87
N VAL A 259 -17.33 -8.29 25.54
CA VAL A 259 -18.33 -7.57 24.73
C VAL A 259 -19.15 -8.55 23.92
N GLU A 260 -20.41 -8.21 23.64
CA GLU A 260 -21.32 -9.09 22.85
C GLU A 260 -21.03 -9.06 21.35
N GLN A 261 -20.26 -8.07 20.89
CA GLN A 261 -19.92 -7.90 19.49
C GLN A 261 -18.60 -8.60 19.14
N LEU A 262 -18.31 -8.70 17.85
CA LEU A 262 -17.06 -9.24 17.35
C LEU A 262 -15.92 -8.25 17.66
N ALA A 263 -14.82 -8.72 18.28
CA ALA A 263 -13.67 -7.88 18.63
C ALA A 263 -12.73 -7.62 17.43
N VAL A 264 -13.31 -7.51 16.23
CA VAL A 264 -12.59 -7.30 14.97
C VAL A 264 -13.40 -6.39 14.06
N VAL A 265 -12.71 -5.43 13.44
CA VAL A 265 -13.28 -4.52 12.43
C VAL A 265 -12.64 -4.81 11.07
N PRO A 266 -13.42 -5.17 10.03
CA PRO A 266 -12.89 -5.35 8.69
C PRO A 266 -12.57 -3.99 8.05
N TRP A 267 -11.43 -3.87 7.43
CA TRP A 267 -10.99 -2.67 6.71
C TRP A 267 -10.80 -2.97 5.23
N PRO A 268 -11.84 -2.79 4.38
CA PRO A 268 -11.71 -2.91 2.93
C PRO A 268 -10.98 -1.68 2.35
N ASN A 269 -10.05 -1.91 1.42
CA ASN A 269 -9.35 -0.82 0.73
C ASN A 269 -10.33 0.07 -0.06
N ILE A 270 -11.07 -0.53 -1.00
CA ILE A 270 -12.09 0.16 -1.80
C ILE A 270 -13.18 -0.82 -2.23
N GLY A 271 -14.39 -0.32 -2.50
CA GLY A 271 -15.53 -1.12 -2.99
C GLY A 271 -16.13 -0.53 -4.26
N PRO A 272 -17.01 -1.29 -4.94
CA PRO A 272 -17.37 -2.69 -4.69
C PRO A 272 -16.32 -3.68 -5.23
N GLN A 273 -16.32 -4.89 -4.67
CA GLN A 273 -15.52 -6.00 -5.20
C GLN A 273 -16.09 -6.46 -6.54
N ARG A 274 -15.29 -6.38 -7.62
CA ARG A 274 -15.72 -6.72 -8.99
C ARG A 274 -15.46 -8.17 -9.34
N ARG A 275 -14.27 -8.68 -8.98
CA ARG A 275 -13.76 -10.01 -9.34
C ARG A 275 -14.64 -11.13 -8.79
N TRP A 276 -15.06 -10.98 -7.54
CA TRP A 276 -15.84 -11.99 -6.81
C TRP A 276 -17.30 -11.57 -6.53
N ARG A 277 -17.84 -10.65 -7.33
CA ARG A 277 -19.20 -10.11 -7.12
C ARG A 277 -20.27 -11.19 -6.99
N THR A 278 -20.12 -12.31 -7.67
CA THR A 278 -21.06 -13.43 -7.70
C THR A 278 -20.72 -14.55 -6.73
N VAL A 279 -19.56 -14.48 -6.04
CA VAL A 279 -19.11 -15.49 -5.06
C VAL A 279 -19.61 -15.10 -3.68
N PRO A 280 -20.50 -15.89 -3.04
CA PRO A 280 -21.19 -15.47 -1.82
C PRO A 280 -20.28 -15.07 -0.67
N HIS A 281 -19.18 -15.80 -0.44
CA HIS A 281 -18.27 -15.56 0.68
C HIS A 281 -17.23 -14.46 0.42
N GLN A 282 -17.01 -14.07 -0.85
CA GLN A 282 -15.94 -13.16 -1.25
C GLN A 282 -16.43 -11.80 -1.77
N ARG A 283 -17.71 -11.67 -2.10
CA ARG A 283 -18.29 -10.43 -2.66
C ARG A 283 -18.20 -9.23 -1.73
N HIS A 284 -17.96 -9.46 -0.45
CA HIS A 284 -17.86 -8.42 0.59
C HIS A 284 -16.41 -8.08 0.96
N LEU A 285 -15.43 -8.78 0.36
CA LEU A 285 -14.03 -8.43 0.50
C LEU A 285 -13.76 -7.09 -0.19
N GLY A 286 -12.76 -6.37 0.29
CA GLY A 286 -12.28 -5.18 -0.39
C GLY A 286 -11.60 -5.51 -1.72
N ARG A 287 -11.42 -4.52 -2.58
CA ARG A 287 -10.74 -4.63 -3.85
C ARG A 287 -9.33 -4.07 -3.75
N SER A 288 -8.34 -4.84 -4.20
CA SER A 288 -6.96 -4.38 -4.36
C SER A 288 -6.85 -3.30 -5.46
N ASP A 289 -5.90 -2.40 -5.30
CA ASP A 289 -5.51 -1.48 -6.36
C ASP A 289 -4.83 -2.20 -7.53
N PHE A 290 -4.32 -3.43 -7.30
CA PHE A 290 -3.72 -4.30 -8.32
C PHE A 290 -4.75 -5.09 -9.12
N ASP A 291 -6.02 -5.14 -8.66
CA ASP A 291 -7.06 -5.97 -9.27
C ASP A 291 -7.33 -5.59 -10.73
N GLY A 292 -6.90 -6.45 -11.64
CA GLY A 292 -7.07 -6.33 -13.09
C GLY A 292 -5.94 -5.61 -13.82
N ILE A 293 -4.90 -5.16 -13.13
CA ILE A 293 -3.71 -4.54 -13.74
C ILE A 293 -2.45 -5.40 -13.64
N GLU A 294 -2.54 -6.58 -13.03
CA GLU A 294 -1.42 -7.51 -12.89
C GLU A 294 -0.73 -7.85 -14.23
N PRO A 295 -1.45 -7.98 -15.37
CA PRO A 295 -0.79 -8.15 -16.67
C PRO A 295 0.04 -6.95 -17.12
N LEU A 296 -0.27 -5.74 -16.64
CA LEU A 296 0.49 -4.54 -16.99
C LEU A 296 1.82 -4.50 -16.24
N PHE A 297 1.87 -4.99 -14.98
CA PHE A 297 3.12 -5.15 -14.25
C PHE A 297 4.08 -6.10 -14.98
N ASP A 298 3.56 -7.27 -15.41
CA ASP A 298 4.33 -8.21 -16.21
C ASP A 298 4.81 -7.61 -17.55
N ALA A 299 3.97 -6.80 -18.21
CA ALA A 299 4.33 -6.12 -19.45
C ALA A 299 5.43 -5.07 -19.21
N LEU A 300 5.36 -4.31 -18.14
CA LEU A 300 6.37 -3.32 -17.76
C LEU A 300 7.73 -3.98 -17.52
N ASP A 301 7.77 -5.04 -16.72
CA ASP A 301 8.99 -5.81 -16.43
C ASP A 301 9.61 -6.41 -17.71
N ARG A 302 8.77 -6.88 -18.65
CA ARG A 302 9.24 -7.39 -19.96
C ARG A 302 9.87 -6.30 -20.81
N VAL A 303 9.23 -5.15 -20.93
CA VAL A 303 9.74 -4.05 -21.76
C VAL A 303 11.04 -3.52 -21.18
N TRP A 304 11.12 -3.38 -19.86
CA TRP A 304 12.32 -2.94 -19.18
C TRP A 304 13.48 -3.93 -19.33
N SER A 305 13.19 -5.22 -19.15
CA SER A 305 14.18 -6.29 -19.37
C SER A 305 14.65 -6.34 -20.81
N SER A 306 13.74 -6.13 -21.78
CA SER A 306 14.09 -6.03 -23.21
C SER A 306 14.98 -4.83 -23.49
N TRP A 307 14.72 -3.69 -22.84
CA TRP A 307 15.57 -2.50 -22.97
C TRP A 307 16.99 -2.75 -22.46
N MET A 308 17.10 -3.35 -21.26
CA MET A 308 18.42 -3.72 -20.70
C MET A 308 19.14 -4.73 -21.59
N TRP A 309 18.41 -5.66 -22.20
CA TRP A 309 18.94 -6.58 -23.19
C TRP A 309 19.44 -5.86 -24.45
N ASP A 310 18.69 -4.90 -24.99
CA ASP A 310 19.09 -4.11 -26.16
C ASP A 310 20.39 -3.32 -25.87
N ILE A 311 20.53 -2.77 -24.66
CA ILE A 311 21.76 -2.10 -24.21
C ILE A 311 22.94 -3.08 -24.18
N GLN A 312 22.75 -4.30 -23.68
CA GLN A 312 23.80 -5.32 -23.65
C GLN A 312 24.13 -5.84 -25.05
N ALA A 313 23.12 -6.02 -25.90
CA ALA A 313 23.29 -6.48 -27.27
C ALA A 313 23.89 -5.39 -28.18
N GLY A 314 23.62 -4.11 -27.87
CA GLY A 314 24.13 -2.95 -28.59
C GLY A 314 25.62 -2.67 -28.36
N LYS A 315 26.27 -3.39 -27.43
CA LYS A 315 27.74 -3.38 -27.33
C LYS A 315 28.31 -3.82 -28.67
N GLY A 316 29.11 -2.97 -29.31
CA GLY A 316 29.68 -3.19 -30.63
C GLY A 316 30.29 -4.60 -30.76
N ARG A 317 29.88 -5.34 -31.77
CA ARG A 317 30.46 -6.64 -32.10
C ARG A 317 31.40 -6.44 -33.28
N ILE A 318 32.62 -6.91 -33.12
CA ILE A 318 33.61 -6.90 -34.20
C ILE A 318 33.53 -8.26 -34.87
N LEU A 319 33.09 -8.30 -36.12
CA LEU A 319 33.13 -9.50 -36.95
C LEU A 319 34.53 -9.63 -37.55
N VAL A 320 35.24 -10.63 -37.07
CA VAL A 320 36.61 -10.92 -37.51
C VAL A 320 36.60 -12.24 -38.30
N PRO A 321 37.18 -12.31 -39.50
CA PRO A 321 37.30 -13.58 -40.20
C PRO A 321 38.09 -14.60 -39.35
N ASP A 322 37.73 -15.88 -39.45
CA ASP A 322 38.33 -17.01 -38.70
C ASP A 322 39.86 -17.06 -38.78
N VAL A 323 40.44 -16.54 -39.87
CA VAL A 323 41.90 -16.49 -40.12
C VAL A 323 42.65 -15.58 -39.11
N TYR A 324 41.94 -14.65 -38.46
CA TYR A 324 42.51 -13.71 -37.47
C TYR A 324 42.29 -14.14 -36.03
N LEU A 325 41.62 -15.25 -35.80
CA LEU A 325 41.44 -15.79 -34.46
C LEU A 325 42.59 -16.71 -34.06
N GLU A 326 43.15 -16.51 -32.88
CA GLU A 326 44.19 -17.40 -32.37
C GLU A 326 43.60 -18.80 -32.13
N SER A 327 44.18 -19.82 -32.75
CA SER A 327 43.78 -21.22 -32.59
C SER A 327 44.27 -21.75 -31.25
N ASN A 328 43.36 -22.15 -30.35
CA ASN A 328 43.70 -22.78 -29.08
C ASN A 328 44.09 -24.27 -29.21
N GLY A 329 44.42 -24.71 -30.44
CA GLY A 329 44.80 -26.10 -30.73
C GLY A 329 43.67 -26.93 -31.32
N SER A 330 44.00 -28.07 -31.91
CA SER A 330 43.08 -28.96 -32.59
C SER A 330 41.95 -29.42 -31.65
N GLY A 331 40.72 -29.04 -31.98
CA GLY A 331 39.51 -29.44 -31.23
C GLY A 331 39.12 -28.50 -30.07
N ARG A 332 39.86 -27.43 -29.77
CA ARG A 332 39.56 -26.50 -28.67
C ARG A 332 38.93 -25.19 -29.09
N GLY A 333 38.63 -25.00 -30.36
CA GLY A 333 38.02 -23.76 -30.88
C GLY A 333 39.02 -22.58 -30.93
N ALA A 334 38.50 -21.44 -31.34
CA ALA A 334 39.24 -20.17 -31.33
C ALA A 334 38.69 -19.28 -30.23
N SER A 335 39.55 -18.56 -29.54
CA SER A 335 39.15 -17.62 -28.49
C SER A 335 39.39 -16.17 -28.93
N TRP A 336 38.50 -15.30 -28.46
CA TRP A 336 38.61 -13.86 -28.58
C TRP A 336 38.54 -13.28 -27.16
N ASP A 337 39.53 -12.47 -26.82
CA ASP A 337 39.56 -11.76 -25.55
C ASP A 337 38.76 -10.46 -25.66
N ALA A 338 37.56 -10.44 -25.13
CA ALA A 338 36.65 -9.29 -25.17
C ALA A 338 37.08 -8.13 -24.23
N GLU A 339 38.04 -8.37 -23.33
CA GLU A 339 38.49 -7.38 -22.35
C GLU A 339 39.77 -6.61 -22.80
N LYS A 340 40.37 -6.98 -23.92
CA LYS A 340 41.49 -6.21 -24.48
C LYS A 340 40.98 -4.91 -25.11
N GLU A 341 41.14 -3.83 -24.39
CA GLU A 341 40.84 -2.46 -24.85
C GLU A 341 41.81 -1.92 -25.89
N ILE A 342 42.90 -2.65 -26.23
CA ILE A 342 43.94 -2.18 -27.17
C ILE A 342 43.94 -3.08 -28.41
N TYR A 343 43.47 -2.54 -29.52
CA TYR A 343 43.62 -3.16 -30.83
C TYR A 343 45.09 -3.08 -31.26
N ALA A 344 45.78 -4.22 -31.23
CA ALA A 344 47.09 -4.34 -31.86
C ALA A 344 46.93 -4.16 -33.38
N GLY A 345 47.67 -3.23 -33.96
CA GLY A 345 47.65 -2.98 -35.41
C GLY A 345 47.98 -4.27 -36.16
N LEU A 346 46.96 -4.83 -36.82
CA LEU A 346 47.10 -6.00 -37.68
C LEU A 346 47.86 -5.58 -38.95
N ASN A 347 49.06 -6.13 -39.12
CA ASN A 347 49.87 -5.93 -40.32
C ASN A 347 49.26 -6.77 -41.43
N MET A 348 48.24 -6.22 -42.11
CA MET A 348 47.50 -6.89 -43.17
C MET A 348 48.16 -6.59 -44.52
N LEU A 349 48.65 -7.63 -45.18
CA LEU A 349 48.99 -7.54 -46.60
C LEU A 349 47.69 -7.56 -47.42
N PRO A 350 47.38 -6.50 -48.18
CA PRO A 350 46.18 -6.50 -48.99
C PRO A 350 46.35 -7.53 -50.13
N LYS A 351 45.43 -8.50 -50.19
CA LYS A 351 45.34 -9.43 -51.30
C LYS A 351 44.70 -8.70 -52.49
N PRO A 352 45.34 -8.59 -53.65
CA PRO A 352 44.77 -7.90 -54.79
C PRO A 352 43.54 -8.67 -55.30
N GLY A 353 42.35 -8.05 -55.25
CA GLY A 353 41.18 -8.54 -55.92
C GLY A 353 40.09 -9.19 -55.07
N GLY A 354 40.08 -9.02 -53.76
CA GLY A 354 39.00 -9.58 -52.87
C GLY A 354 38.40 -8.51 -51.96
N GLU A 355 37.16 -8.12 -52.22
CA GLU A 355 36.38 -7.17 -51.39
C GLU A 355 35.99 -7.70 -50.01
N ASN A 356 36.46 -8.90 -49.58
CA ASN A 356 35.86 -9.63 -48.49
C ASN A 356 36.73 -9.85 -47.24
N ASN A 357 37.77 -9.03 -47.02
CA ASN A 357 38.67 -9.16 -45.86
C ASN A 357 38.59 -7.96 -44.90
N MET A 358 37.48 -7.29 -44.81
CA MET A 358 37.33 -6.15 -43.92
C MET A 358 36.74 -6.59 -42.56
N ILE A 359 37.37 -6.12 -41.50
CA ILE A 359 36.78 -6.17 -40.16
C ILE A 359 35.50 -5.32 -40.20
N THR A 360 34.38 -5.93 -39.96
CA THR A 360 33.11 -5.22 -39.95
C THR A 360 32.69 -5.00 -38.50
N ILE A 361 32.49 -3.76 -38.12
CA ILE A 361 31.90 -3.40 -36.83
C ILE A 361 30.39 -3.44 -37.04
N ALA A 362 29.74 -4.42 -36.41
CA ALA A 362 28.29 -4.49 -36.37
C ALA A 362 27.84 -3.90 -35.05
N GLN A 363 27.23 -2.72 -35.10
CA GLN A 363 26.60 -2.08 -33.94
C GLN A 363 25.11 -2.00 -34.21
N PHE A 364 24.32 -2.55 -33.30
CA PHE A 364 22.88 -2.41 -33.36
C PHE A 364 22.48 -1.07 -32.73
N GLY A 365 21.59 -0.34 -33.40
CA GLY A 365 20.98 0.85 -32.81
C GLY A 365 20.09 0.45 -31.62
N ILE A 366 20.34 1.05 -30.46
CA ILE A 366 19.49 0.83 -29.27
C ILE A 366 18.22 1.66 -29.44
N ARG A 367 17.07 1.02 -29.36
CA ARG A 367 15.75 1.65 -29.51
C ARG A 367 15.28 2.31 -28.22
N VAL A 368 16.08 3.28 -27.72
CA VAL A 368 15.84 3.95 -26.44
C VAL A 368 14.49 4.64 -26.40
N GLN A 369 14.15 5.36 -27.47
CA GLN A 369 12.92 6.15 -27.57
C GLN A 369 11.68 5.25 -27.49
N GLU A 370 11.67 4.17 -28.29
CA GLU A 370 10.53 3.25 -28.37
C GLU A 370 10.32 2.50 -27.05
N HIS A 371 11.41 2.10 -26.36
CA HIS A 371 11.31 1.47 -25.06
C HIS A 371 10.75 2.44 -24.02
N ARG A 372 11.26 3.67 -23.97
CA ARG A 372 10.79 4.72 -23.07
C ARG A 372 9.31 5.01 -23.28
N GLU A 373 8.89 5.33 -24.49
CA GLU A 373 7.49 5.63 -24.82
C GLU A 373 6.56 4.46 -24.48
N THR A 374 7.03 3.21 -24.66
CA THR A 374 6.25 2.03 -24.31
C THR A 374 6.13 1.88 -22.79
N CYS A 375 7.23 2.07 -22.03
CA CYS A 375 7.19 2.06 -20.56
C CYS A 375 6.23 3.13 -20.04
N ASP A 376 6.36 4.36 -20.53
CA ASP A 376 5.49 5.49 -20.14
C ASP A 376 4.01 5.20 -20.44
N ALA A 377 3.71 4.62 -21.59
CA ALA A 377 2.34 4.24 -21.97
C ALA A 377 1.78 3.15 -21.02
N ILE A 378 2.57 2.13 -20.69
CA ILE A 378 2.15 1.07 -19.75
C ILE A 378 1.96 1.67 -18.35
N TRP A 379 2.86 2.53 -17.91
CA TRP A 379 2.79 3.20 -16.61
C TRP A 379 1.52 4.04 -16.47
N ARG A 380 1.17 4.83 -17.49
CA ARG A 380 -0.09 5.57 -17.51
C ARG A 380 -1.32 4.67 -17.36
N GLU A 381 -1.33 3.51 -18.01
CA GLU A 381 -2.44 2.55 -17.87
C GLU A 381 -2.46 1.91 -16.47
N ILE A 382 -1.30 1.64 -15.85
CA ILE A 382 -1.18 1.17 -14.46
C ILE A 382 -1.82 2.18 -13.52
N LEU A 383 -1.53 3.46 -13.65
CA LEU A 383 -2.07 4.52 -12.80
C LEU A 383 -3.56 4.79 -13.07
N ARG A 384 -3.98 4.73 -14.34
CA ARG A 384 -5.35 5.03 -14.76
C ARG A 384 -6.39 4.07 -14.15
N ALA A 385 -6.07 2.79 -14.00
CA ALA A 385 -7.02 1.78 -13.54
C ALA A 385 -7.45 1.97 -12.08
N PRO A 386 -6.55 2.17 -11.10
CA PRO A 386 -6.88 2.55 -9.73
C PRO A 386 -7.24 4.03 -9.58
N ARG A 387 -7.08 4.84 -10.64
CA ARG A 387 -7.41 6.27 -10.71
C ARG A 387 -6.45 7.14 -9.90
N TYR A 388 -5.17 7.01 -10.17
CA TYR A 388 -4.13 7.95 -9.73
C TYR A 388 -3.61 8.79 -10.88
N SER A 389 -3.10 9.98 -10.57
CA SER A 389 -2.44 10.87 -11.53
C SER A 389 -0.93 10.66 -11.54
N GLU A 390 -0.28 10.93 -12.67
CA GLU A 390 1.18 10.85 -12.82
C GLU A 390 1.89 11.85 -11.88
N GLN A 391 1.29 13.04 -11.66
CA GLN A 391 1.85 14.06 -10.77
C GLN A 391 1.97 13.57 -9.32
N THR A 392 1.03 12.77 -8.85
CA THR A 392 1.07 12.17 -7.51
C THR A 392 2.31 11.29 -7.29
N PHE A 393 2.91 10.78 -8.39
CA PHE A 393 4.15 10.00 -8.39
C PHE A 393 5.39 10.84 -8.71
N GLY A 394 5.27 12.17 -8.74
CA GLY A 394 6.39 13.09 -9.00
C GLY A 394 6.79 13.20 -10.47
N GLU A 395 6.00 12.63 -11.39
CA GLU A 395 6.26 12.74 -12.81
C GLU A 395 5.69 14.04 -13.37
N GLN A 396 6.56 14.86 -13.96
CA GLN A 396 6.16 16.03 -14.74
C GLN A 396 5.98 15.60 -16.20
N GLY A 397 4.82 15.90 -16.80
CA GLY A 397 4.57 15.61 -18.21
C GLY A 397 5.64 16.19 -19.11
N ASP A 398 6.16 15.40 -20.05
CA ASP A 398 7.15 15.82 -21.05
C ASP A 398 6.63 17.03 -21.85
N GLY A 399 7.29 18.18 -21.71
CA GLY A 399 7.04 19.38 -22.53
C GLY A 399 6.18 20.46 -21.89
N ALA A 400 5.80 20.34 -20.65
CA ALA A 400 5.13 21.44 -19.97
C ALA A 400 6.14 22.54 -19.62
N GLY A 401 5.91 23.74 -20.21
CA GLY A 401 6.41 24.98 -19.64
C GLY A 401 5.96 25.11 -18.18
N PRO A 402 6.21 26.22 -17.48
CA PRO A 402 5.84 26.36 -16.08
C PRO A 402 4.35 26.07 -15.89
N VAL A 403 4.05 24.90 -15.29
CA VAL A 403 2.69 24.43 -15.02
C VAL A 403 2.12 25.33 -13.92
N THR A 404 0.94 25.87 -14.12
CA THR A 404 0.29 26.71 -13.11
C THR A 404 -0.21 25.85 -11.94
N ALA A 405 -0.23 26.38 -10.72
CA ALA A 405 -0.77 25.69 -9.54
C ALA A 405 -2.20 25.18 -9.76
N THR A 406 -3.01 25.89 -10.54
CA THR A 406 -4.37 25.50 -10.92
C THR A 406 -4.39 24.24 -11.80
N GLU A 407 -3.42 24.10 -12.69
CA GLU A 407 -3.31 22.94 -13.58
C GLU A 407 -2.82 21.69 -12.82
N ILE A 408 -1.86 21.86 -11.91
CA ILE A 408 -1.41 20.82 -10.99
C ILE A 408 -2.61 20.30 -10.18
N GLY A 409 -3.35 21.18 -9.52
CA GLY A 409 -4.53 20.82 -8.73
C GLY A 409 -5.65 20.17 -9.56
N ALA A 410 -5.83 20.56 -10.83
CA ALA A 410 -6.79 19.92 -11.72
C ALA A 410 -6.38 18.49 -12.08
N ASN A 411 -5.09 18.25 -12.28
CA ASN A 411 -4.54 16.94 -12.62
C ASN A 411 -4.55 15.99 -11.40
N GLU A 412 -4.22 16.49 -10.21
CA GLU A 412 -4.25 15.72 -8.98
C GLU A 412 -5.66 15.37 -8.49
N ARG A 413 -6.68 16.10 -8.96
CA ARG A 413 -8.08 15.88 -8.56
C ARG A 413 -8.56 14.44 -8.70
N VAL A 414 -7.99 13.68 -9.62
CA VAL A 414 -8.33 12.26 -9.81
C VAL A 414 -7.86 11.43 -8.63
N SER A 415 -6.61 11.64 -8.18
CA SER A 415 -6.03 10.98 -7.00
C SER A 415 -6.80 11.35 -5.73
N PHE A 416 -7.13 12.64 -5.55
CA PHE A 416 -7.94 13.09 -4.40
C PHE A 416 -9.33 12.48 -4.38
N THR A 417 -9.99 12.32 -5.52
CA THR A 417 -11.29 11.63 -5.59
C THR A 417 -11.16 10.16 -5.13
N THR A 418 -10.05 9.50 -5.45
CA THR A 418 -9.78 8.12 -5.00
C THR A 418 -9.47 8.10 -3.50
N ARG A 419 -8.63 9.03 -3.02
CA ARG A 419 -8.36 9.25 -1.59
C ARG A 419 -9.65 9.44 -0.80
N ASP A 420 -10.53 10.36 -1.21
CA ASP A 420 -11.77 10.65 -0.49
C ASP A 420 -12.69 9.44 -0.37
N ARG A 421 -12.74 8.60 -1.41
CA ARG A 421 -13.50 7.35 -1.36
C ARG A 421 -12.91 6.36 -0.38
N LYS A 422 -11.59 6.25 -0.29
CA LYS A 422 -10.88 5.41 0.69
C LYS A 422 -11.01 6.00 2.09
N ALA A 423 -10.88 7.30 2.26
CA ALA A 423 -11.05 8.02 3.51
C ALA A 423 -12.46 7.83 4.10
N MET A 424 -13.50 7.79 3.24
CA MET A 424 -14.87 7.51 3.69
C MET A 424 -14.99 6.13 4.34
N LEU A 425 -14.31 5.11 3.80
CA LEU A 425 -14.29 3.76 4.37
C LEU A 425 -13.42 3.71 5.63
N ALA A 426 -12.21 4.26 5.56
CA ALA A 426 -11.28 4.29 6.69
C ALA A 426 -11.87 5.03 7.90
N ARG A 427 -12.58 6.14 7.68
CA ARG A 427 -13.28 6.87 8.74
C ARG A 427 -14.22 5.97 9.54
N GLN A 428 -15.06 5.18 8.86
CA GLN A 428 -15.98 4.26 9.52
C GLN A 428 -15.23 3.17 10.30
N VAL A 429 -14.16 2.64 9.72
CA VAL A 429 -13.32 1.63 10.36
C VAL A 429 -12.66 2.16 11.62
N ILE A 430 -12.10 3.37 11.58
CA ILE A 430 -11.46 4.00 12.74
C ILE A 430 -12.50 4.26 13.84
N MET A 431 -13.67 4.82 13.49
CA MET A 431 -14.76 5.05 14.44
C MET A 431 -15.20 3.76 15.12
N ASP A 432 -15.39 2.68 14.33
CA ASP A 432 -15.83 1.38 14.86
C ASP A 432 -14.72 0.72 15.70
N ALA A 433 -13.45 0.86 15.31
CA ALA A 433 -12.31 0.28 16.02
C ALA A 433 -12.08 0.96 17.39
N VAL A 434 -12.17 2.30 17.44
CA VAL A 434 -12.01 3.07 18.68
C VAL A 434 -13.17 2.79 19.65
N GLU A 435 -14.42 2.81 19.19
CA GLU A 435 -15.57 2.45 20.02
C GLU A 435 -15.42 1.03 20.59
N LEU A 436 -15.04 0.07 19.74
CA LEU A 436 -14.84 -1.33 20.14
C LEU A 436 -13.70 -1.47 21.15
N LEU A 437 -12.58 -0.79 20.94
CA LEU A 437 -11.44 -0.81 21.86
C LEU A 437 -11.84 -0.30 23.25
N MET A 438 -12.50 0.86 23.31
CA MET A 438 -13.00 1.42 24.58
C MET A 438 -14.03 0.48 25.25
N ALA A 439 -14.90 -0.17 24.48
CA ALA A 439 -15.88 -1.13 25.01
C ALA A 439 -15.19 -2.35 25.62
N VAL A 440 -14.13 -2.87 25.00
CA VAL A 440 -13.35 -3.99 25.52
C VAL A 440 -12.58 -3.56 26.78
N GLU A 441 -11.96 -2.38 26.79
CA GLU A 441 -11.28 -1.84 27.99
C GLU A 441 -12.21 -1.72 29.19
N GLN A 442 -13.41 -1.20 28.95
CA GLN A 442 -14.43 -1.09 30.01
C GLN A 442 -14.90 -2.48 30.48
N ALA A 443 -15.22 -3.39 29.56
CA ALA A 443 -15.73 -4.72 29.89
C ALA A 443 -14.69 -5.59 30.61
N GLN A 444 -13.41 -5.43 30.28
CA GLN A 444 -12.28 -6.13 30.93
C GLN A 444 -11.78 -5.44 32.19
N ASN A 445 -12.40 -4.32 32.62
CA ASN A 445 -12.00 -3.49 33.77
C ASN A 445 -10.52 -3.05 33.70
N LEU A 446 -10.00 -2.72 32.52
CA LEU A 446 -8.66 -2.22 32.35
C LEU A 446 -8.57 -0.76 32.89
N PRO A 447 -7.41 -0.34 33.44
CA PRO A 447 -7.24 1.03 33.94
C PRO A 447 -7.63 2.11 32.96
N ALA A 448 -7.25 1.97 31.67
CA ALA A 448 -7.57 2.92 30.61
C ALA A 448 -9.10 3.06 30.34
N GLY A 449 -9.88 2.01 30.61
CA GLY A 449 -11.34 2.04 30.46
C GLY A 449 -12.11 2.63 31.64
N ARG A 450 -11.43 3.02 32.73
CA ARG A 450 -12.09 3.53 33.94
C ARG A 450 -12.66 4.92 33.72
N GLY A 451 -13.98 5.05 33.84
CA GLY A 451 -14.66 6.33 33.62
C GLY A 451 -14.77 6.74 32.15
N VAL A 452 -14.36 5.89 31.23
CA VAL A 452 -14.49 6.08 29.80
C VAL A 452 -15.77 5.40 29.31
N GLU A 453 -16.70 6.18 28.78
CA GLU A 453 -17.89 5.64 28.11
C GLU A 453 -17.53 5.36 26.65
N PRO A 454 -17.70 4.12 26.14
CA PRO A 454 -17.46 3.81 24.74
C PRO A 454 -18.27 4.72 23.81
N LEU A 455 -17.57 5.32 22.84
CA LEU A 455 -18.20 6.21 21.86
C LEU A 455 -17.50 6.13 20.51
N ARG A 456 -18.23 6.51 19.48
CA ARG A 456 -17.67 6.73 18.13
C ARG A 456 -17.10 8.13 18.06
N PRO A 457 -15.77 8.30 17.88
CA PRO A 457 -15.19 9.62 17.77
C PRO A 457 -15.58 10.29 16.45
N ASP A 458 -15.49 11.59 16.40
CA ASP A 458 -15.42 12.32 15.12
C ASP A 458 -13.99 12.20 14.57
N VAL A 459 -13.86 11.74 13.32
CA VAL A 459 -12.55 11.48 12.69
C VAL A 459 -12.35 12.45 11.55
N THR A 460 -11.34 13.28 11.65
CA THR A 460 -10.96 14.24 10.62
C THR A 460 -9.62 13.83 10.02
N PHE A 461 -9.59 13.70 8.68
CA PHE A 461 -8.34 13.46 7.95
C PHE A 461 -7.68 14.80 7.66
N GLY A 462 -6.37 14.88 7.84
CA GLY A 462 -5.57 16.03 7.44
C GLY A 462 -5.71 16.26 5.93
N ASP A 463 -5.62 17.51 5.54
CA ASP A 463 -5.57 17.89 4.12
C ASP A 463 -4.11 17.71 3.67
N SER A 464 -3.77 16.50 3.17
CA SER A 464 -2.41 16.13 2.73
C SER A 464 -1.86 17.02 1.59
N VAL A 465 -2.66 17.95 1.12
CA VAL A 465 -2.25 19.06 0.25
C VAL A 465 -2.63 20.35 0.95
N SER A 466 -1.74 20.86 1.77
CA SER A 466 -1.84 22.25 2.25
C SER A 466 -1.97 23.14 1.01
N PRO A 467 -3.09 23.85 0.82
CA PRO A 467 -3.20 24.80 -0.27
C PRO A 467 -2.02 25.77 -0.12
N ASP A 468 -1.40 26.14 -1.25
CA ASP A 468 -0.32 27.11 -1.28
C ASP A 468 -0.64 28.28 -0.34
N PRO A 469 0.23 28.64 0.62
CA PRO A 469 -0.01 29.71 1.58
C PRO A 469 -0.49 31.01 0.91
N LEU A 470 -0.03 31.28 -0.30
CA LEU A 470 -0.45 32.42 -1.10
C LEU A 470 -1.94 32.29 -1.52
N THR A 471 -2.35 31.12 -1.98
CA THR A 471 -3.74 30.84 -2.39
C THR A 471 -4.69 30.90 -1.18
N THR A 472 -4.26 30.36 -0.03
CA THR A 472 -5.00 30.43 1.23
C THR A 472 -5.17 31.88 1.68
N ALA A 473 -4.10 32.69 1.66
CA ALA A 473 -4.14 34.10 2.01
C ALA A 473 -5.05 34.91 1.08
N GLN A 474 -5.02 34.65 -0.22
CA GLN A 474 -5.91 35.30 -1.21
C GLN A 474 -7.37 34.91 -0.98
N THR A 475 -7.64 33.64 -0.68
CA THR A 475 -8.98 33.14 -0.37
C THR A 475 -9.51 33.77 0.92
N ALA A 476 -8.70 33.81 1.98
CA ALA A 476 -9.03 34.46 3.24
C ALA A 476 -9.32 35.99 3.03
N GLN A 477 -8.49 36.66 2.23
CA GLN A 477 -8.71 38.06 1.88
C GLN A 477 -10.04 38.27 1.13
N ALA A 478 -10.35 37.40 0.16
CA ALA A 478 -11.61 37.48 -0.60
C ALA A 478 -12.83 37.21 0.29
N LEU A 479 -12.77 36.22 1.19
CA LEU A 479 -13.83 35.91 2.15
C LEU A 479 -14.05 37.07 3.15
N LYS A 480 -12.96 37.69 3.63
CA LYS A 480 -13.03 38.88 4.50
C LYS A 480 -13.66 40.06 3.77
N ALA A 481 -13.24 40.31 2.53
CA ALA A 481 -13.79 41.41 1.71
C ALA A 481 -15.28 41.22 1.40
N ALA A 482 -15.72 39.97 1.20
CA ALA A 482 -17.13 39.62 0.98
C ALA A 482 -17.94 39.53 2.28
N SER A 483 -17.32 39.70 3.45
CA SER A 483 -17.95 39.50 4.77
C SER A 483 -18.60 38.12 4.90
N ALA A 484 -18.01 37.10 4.26
CA ALA A 484 -18.54 35.74 4.17
C ALA A 484 -18.02 34.81 5.27
N ALA A 485 -16.96 35.21 6.00
CA ALA A 485 -16.37 34.42 7.09
C ALA A 485 -16.00 35.32 8.27
N SER A 486 -16.09 34.78 9.49
CA SER A 486 -15.64 35.44 10.72
C SER A 486 -14.10 35.47 10.80
N THR A 487 -13.54 36.37 11.62
CA THR A 487 -12.09 36.45 11.86
C THR A 487 -11.55 35.10 12.34
N ARG A 488 -12.27 34.43 13.24
CA ARG A 488 -11.92 33.09 13.74
C ARG A 488 -11.79 32.07 12.60
N THR A 489 -12.79 31.96 11.73
CA THR A 489 -12.78 31.04 10.58
C THR A 489 -11.61 31.33 9.63
N LEU A 490 -11.25 32.63 9.48
CA LEU A 490 -10.10 32.99 8.64
C LEU A 490 -8.77 32.61 9.27
N VAL A 491 -8.62 32.74 10.60
CA VAL A 491 -7.43 32.29 11.32
C VAL A 491 -7.30 30.76 11.26
N GLU A 492 -8.40 30.02 11.50
CA GLU A 492 -8.44 28.56 11.36
C GLU A 492 -8.05 28.10 9.94
N MET A 493 -8.48 28.83 8.91
CA MET A 493 -8.14 28.52 7.51
C MET A 493 -6.65 28.75 7.20
N VAL A 494 -6.03 29.78 7.78
CA VAL A 494 -4.62 30.11 7.54
C VAL A 494 -3.69 29.24 8.38
N HIS A 495 -4.14 28.83 9.57
CA HIS A 495 -3.38 28.06 10.54
C HIS A 495 -4.13 26.77 10.95
N PRO A 496 -4.26 25.78 10.04
CA PRO A 496 -5.07 24.57 10.30
C PRO A 496 -4.49 23.68 11.40
N ASN A 497 -3.22 23.88 11.76
CA ASN A 497 -2.51 23.07 12.77
C ASN A 497 -2.50 23.70 14.17
N TRP A 498 -3.07 24.89 14.33
CA TRP A 498 -3.13 25.56 15.63
C TRP A 498 -4.24 24.98 16.50
N ASP A 499 -3.99 24.93 17.80
CA ASP A 499 -5.02 24.57 18.76
C ASP A 499 -6.03 25.72 18.97
N GLN A 500 -7.15 25.40 19.65
CA GLN A 500 -8.21 26.37 19.88
C GLN A 500 -7.74 27.56 20.74
N THR A 501 -6.71 27.37 21.57
CA THR A 501 -6.15 28.39 22.44
C THR A 501 -5.32 29.38 21.64
N GLU A 502 -4.47 28.88 20.75
CA GLU A 502 -3.67 29.67 19.82
C GLU A 502 -4.56 30.49 18.87
N ILE A 503 -5.64 29.87 18.36
CA ILE A 503 -6.63 30.55 17.51
C ILE A 503 -7.35 31.66 18.27
N ASP A 504 -7.77 31.41 19.52
CA ASP A 504 -8.46 32.40 20.35
C ASP A 504 -7.54 33.58 20.67
N GLU A 505 -6.28 33.34 21.02
CA GLU A 505 -5.27 34.38 21.27
C GLU A 505 -5.02 35.24 20.04
N GLU A 506 -4.89 34.66 18.86
CA GLU A 506 -4.68 35.41 17.62
C GLU A 506 -5.92 36.23 17.24
N VAL A 507 -7.12 35.67 17.43
CA VAL A 507 -8.39 36.42 17.20
C VAL A 507 -8.47 37.65 18.12
N GLU A 508 -8.13 37.51 19.41
CA GLU A 508 -8.10 38.61 20.35
C GLU A 508 -7.07 39.68 19.95
N LEU A 509 -5.89 39.29 19.48
CA LEU A 509 -4.86 40.20 18.97
C LEU A 509 -5.37 41.00 17.74
N ILE A 510 -5.96 40.31 16.77
CA ILE A 510 -6.50 40.92 15.55
C ILE A 510 -7.65 41.92 15.91
N GLU A 511 -8.54 41.51 16.83
CA GLU A 511 -9.65 42.40 17.27
C GLU A 511 -9.13 43.63 18.03
N ALA A 512 -8.10 43.49 18.86
CA ALA A 512 -7.44 44.59 19.54
C ALA A 512 -6.78 45.58 18.56
N GLU A 513 -6.10 45.08 17.53
CA GLU A 513 -5.48 45.89 16.48
C GLU A 513 -6.54 46.66 15.67
N VAL A 514 -7.64 45.99 15.32
CA VAL A 514 -8.77 46.64 14.60
C VAL A 514 -9.42 47.74 15.47
N ALA A 515 -9.61 47.47 16.76
CA ALA A 515 -10.14 48.46 17.70
C ALA A 515 -9.21 49.69 17.86
N ALA A 516 -7.89 49.45 17.88
CA ALA A 516 -6.89 50.52 17.98
C ALA A 516 -6.81 51.41 16.71
N THR A 517 -7.15 50.85 15.56
CA THR A 517 -7.16 51.59 14.27
C THR A 517 -8.46 52.32 13.98
N MET A 518 -9.55 52.07 14.73
CA MET A 518 -10.77 52.82 14.60
C MET A 518 -10.59 54.24 15.16
N PRO A 519 -10.87 55.31 14.37
CA PRO A 519 -10.85 56.66 14.90
C PRO A 519 -11.90 56.77 16.01
N PRO A 520 -11.59 57.52 17.13
CA PRO A 520 -12.55 57.71 18.20
C PRO A 520 -13.86 58.27 17.62
N LEU A 521 -14.99 57.64 17.96
CA LEU A 521 -16.31 58.14 17.62
C LEU A 521 -16.42 59.57 18.16
N GLU A 522 -16.49 60.55 17.26
CA GLU A 522 -16.81 61.92 17.63
C GLU A 522 -18.15 61.92 18.34
N ASP A 523 -18.15 62.45 19.57
CA ASP A 523 -19.34 62.58 20.41
C ASP A 523 -20.40 63.40 19.67
N PRO A 524 -21.57 62.84 19.35
CA PRO A 524 -22.65 63.58 18.67
C PRO A 524 -23.15 64.79 19.47
N GLY A 525 -22.69 64.96 20.74
CA GLY A 525 -23.02 66.09 21.65
C GLY A 525 -22.19 67.34 21.44
N ALA A 526 -21.06 67.30 20.70
CA ALA A 526 -20.17 68.45 20.54
C ALA A 526 -20.71 69.56 19.57
N PHE A 527 -21.84 69.36 18.88
CA PHE A 527 -22.46 70.30 17.97
C PHE A 527 -23.65 71.08 18.58
N ARG A 528 -23.72 71.20 19.93
CA ARG A 528 -24.73 72.01 20.58
C ARG A 528 -24.11 72.93 21.61
N ALA A 529 -23.37 73.96 21.17
CA ALA A 529 -23.15 75.19 21.87
C ALA A 529 -22.63 76.21 20.87
N ASP A 530 -23.54 76.91 20.25
CA ASP A 530 -23.45 78.32 19.89
C ASP A 530 -24.65 78.67 18.92
N ALA A 531 -25.76 79.06 19.58
CA ALA A 531 -26.79 79.92 18.97
C ALA A 531 -27.47 80.76 20.06
#